data_b3e837ee7a72399557b2cd7f2cc129e6
#
_entry.id   b3e837ee7a72399557b2cd7f2cc129e6
#
_cell.length_a   1.000
_cell.length_b   1.000
_cell.length_c   1.000
_cell.angle_alpha   90.00
_cell.angle_beta   90.00
_cell.angle_gamma   90.00
#
_symmetry.space_group_name_H-M   'P 1'
#
loop_
_entity.id
_entity.type
_entity.pdbx_description
1 polymer ?
#
loop_
_entity_poly.entity_id
_entity_poly.type
_entity_poly.pdbx_seq_one_letter_code
_entity_poly.pdbx_strand_id
1 'polypeptide(L)'
;NGTIAVAAGERISDKIQVSFKSDGLAAGTYLLPIAISSNDAALTDGGKAVYYGVKVRGIDIGNYELDTEYLNVFYLNTTEYQPLLADIWILQKTEAMPPFNTLWERTYGNIVNLRIVQIGYEADTERALLVLNSDIRYVLEHADKYIRPLQDKGRKVCLSLEGNGSGLGFCNLTDSQIADFTAQVKACLELYDLDGVNFFDRN
;
A
#
# COMPACT_ATOMS: atom_id res chain seq x y z
N ASN A 1 -1.20 18.06 -24.77
CA ASN A 1 -2.07 19.21 -24.49
C ASN A 1 -3.51 18.80 -24.81
N GLY A 2 -4.41 18.94 -23.88
CA GLY A 2 -5.83 18.67 -24.06
C GLY A 2 -6.67 19.91 -23.71
N THR A 3 -7.84 20.00 -24.27
CA THR A 3 -8.83 21.06 -23.97
C THR A 3 -10.01 20.40 -23.26
N ILE A 4 -10.51 21.06 -22.22
CA ILE A 4 -11.73 20.70 -21.53
C ILE A 4 -12.73 21.88 -21.61
N ALA A 5 -13.99 21.52 -21.70
CA ALA A 5 -15.05 22.51 -21.64
C ALA A 5 -15.97 22.21 -20.45
N VAL A 6 -16.46 23.26 -19.82
CA VAL A 6 -17.58 23.19 -18.89
C VAL A 6 -18.81 23.70 -19.67
N ALA A 7 -19.82 22.85 -19.82
CA ALA A 7 -21.04 23.21 -20.53
C ALA A 7 -21.76 24.37 -19.83
N ALA A 8 -22.49 25.15 -20.59
CA ALA A 8 -23.27 26.28 -20.06
C ALA A 8 -24.27 25.77 -19.01
N GLY A 9 -24.22 26.35 -17.82
CA GLY A 9 -25.04 25.93 -16.68
C GLY A 9 -24.45 24.84 -15.80
N GLU A 10 -23.36 24.18 -16.23
CA GLU A 10 -22.66 23.17 -15.46
C GLU A 10 -21.53 23.77 -14.59
N ARG A 11 -21.15 23.06 -13.53
CA ARG A 11 -20.07 23.47 -12.62
C ARG A 11 -18.83 22.57 -12.72
N ILE A 12 -18.95 21.48 -13.45
CA ILE A 12 -17.93 20.42 -13.53
C ILE A 12 -17.78 20.07 -15.01
N SER A 13 -16.55 19.92 -15.45
CA SER A 13 -16.23 19.38 -16.79
C SER A 13 -16.32 17.85 -16.80
N ASP A 14 -16.28 17.27 -17.99
CA ASP A 14 -16.01 15.84 -18.14
C ASP A 14 -14.64 15.45 -17.55
N LYS A 15 -14.49 14.18 -17.24
CA LYS A 15 -13.24 13.62 -16.72
C LYS A 15 -12.18 13.64 -17.81
N ILE A 16 -10.97 14.05 -17.44
CA ILE A 16 -9.80 13.95 -18.32
C ILE A 16 -9.01 12.72 -17.93
N GLN A 17 -8.65 11.92 -18.91
CA GLN A 17 -7.70 10.84 -18.73
C GLN A 17 -6.29 11.38 -18.98
N VAL A 18 -5.44 11.27 -17.98
CA VAL A 18 -4.02 11.62 -18.06
C VAL A 18 -3.20 10.35 -18.07
N SER A 19 -2.41 10.14 -19.13
CA SER A 19 -1.49 9.02 -19.22
C SER A 19 -0.08 9.52 -18.92
N PHE A 20 0.59 8.82 -18.03
CA PHE A 20 1.97 9.06 -17.65
C PHE A 20 2.87 7.97 -18.24
N LYS A 21 3.95 8.38 -18.89
CA LYS A 21 4.97 7.46 -19.39
C LYS A 21 6.18 7.50 -18.45
N SER A 22 6.52 6.34 -17.90
CA SER A 22 7.68 6.18 -17.00
C SER A 22 8.94 5.68 -17.70
N ASP A 23 8.88 5.45 -19.01
CA ASP A 23 10.00 4.92 -19.79
C ASP A 23 11.24 5.84 -19.66
N GLY A 24 12.33 5.27 -19.19
CA GLY A 24 13.60 5.99 -19.01
C GLY A 24 13.71 6.79 -17.70
N LEU A 25 12.70 6.75 -16.83
CA LEU A 25 12.80 7.32 -15.50
C LEU A 25 13.42 6.31 -14.52
N ALA A 26 14.34 6.77 -13.70
CA ALA A 26 14.84 5.98 -12.58
C ALA A 26 13.75 5.75 -11.53
N ALA A 27 13.92 4.73 -10.70
CA ALA A 27 13.05 4.55 -9.54
C ALA A 27 13.10 5.78 -8.64
N GLY A 28 11.96 6.26 -8.20
CA GLY A 28 11.88 7.46 -7.37
C GLY A 28 10.50 8.10 -7.37
N THR A 29 10.37 9.16 -6.60
CA THR A 29 9.14 9.97 -6.54
C THR A 29 9.32 11.23 -7.39
N TYR A 30 8.39 11.44 -8.29
CA TYR A 30 8.36 12.58 -9.22
C TYR A 30 7.13 13.43 -8.95
N LEU A 31 7.27 14.73 -9.13
CA LEU A 31 6.15 15.67 -9.09
C LEU A 31 5.74 16.01 -10.53
N LEU A 32 4.51 15.66 -10.89
CA LEU A 32 3.95 15.99 -12.20
C LEU A 32 3.00 17.19 -12.08
N PRO A 33 3.40 18.39 -12.45
CA PRO A 33 2.52 19.54 -12.50
C PRO A 33 1.65 19.47 -13.76
N ILE A 34 0.35 19.63 -13.60
CA ILE A 34 -0.59 19.84 -14.70
C ILE A 34 -1.10 21.27 -14.59
N ALA A 35 -0.64 22.13 -15.48
CA ALA A 35 -1.08 23.51 -15.54
C ALA A 35 -2.41 23.64 -16.30
N ILE A 36 -3.28 24.49 -15.78
CA ILE A 36 -4.57 24.82 -16.37
C ILE A 36 -4.50 26.27 -16.82
N SER A 37 -4.95 26.55 -18.04
CA SER A 37 -5.13 27.88 -18.55
C SER A 37 -6.53 28.05 -19.08
N SER A 38 -7.10 29.24 -18.99
CA SER A 38 -8.39 29.59 -19.55
C SER A 38 -8.29 30.96 -20.22
N ASN A 39 -8.93 31.08 -21.41
CA ASN A 39 -9.06 32.36 -22.07
C ASN A 39 -10.38 33.08 -21.69
N ASP A 40 -11.33 32.32 -21.14
CA ASP A 40 -12.70 32.76 -20.93
C ASP A 40 -12.99 33.12 -19.47
N ALA A 41 -12.15 32.68 -18.55
CA ALA A 41 -12.34 32.90 -17.11
C ALA A 41 -11.01 33.13 -16.41
N ALA A 42 -11.03 34.03 -15.41
CA ALA A 42 -9.91 34.22 -14.52
C ALA A 42 -9.76 32.99 -13.59
N LEU A 43 -8.58 32.38 -13.56
CA LEU A 43 -8.26 31.31 -12.63
C LEU A 43 -7.74 31.89 -11.31
N THR A 44 -8.18 31.33 -10.21
CA THR A 44 -7.58 31.62 -8.89
C THR A 44 -6.15 31.08 -8.82
N ASP A 45 -5.31 31.64 -7.98
CA ASP A 45 -3.91 31.20 -7.87
C ASP A 45 -3.79 29.73 -7.47
N GLY A 46 -4.68 29.22 -6.62
CA GLY A 46 -4.76 27.79 -6.28
C GLY A 46 -5.34 26.90 -7.36
N GLY A 47 -5.98 27.46 -8.40
CA GLY A 47 -6.60 26.72 -9.50
C GLY A 47 -5.74 26.61 -10.78
N LYS A 48 -4.56 27.21 -10.79
CA LYS A 48 -3.70 27.25 -11.98
C LYS A 48 -2.92 25.98 -12.26
N ALA A 49 -2.70 25.14 -11.24
CA ALA A 49 -1.97 23.90 -11.39
C ALA A 49 -2.46 22.84 -10.40
N VAL A 50 -2.49 21.61 -10.86
CA VAL A 50 -2.68 20.43 -10.03
C VAL A 50 -1.39 19.64 -10.05
N TYR A 51 -0.94 19.20 -8.88
CA TYR A 51 0.30 18.45 -8.74
C TYR A 51 -0.01 17.01 -8.40
N TYR A 52 0.51 16.09 -9.20
CA TYR A 52 0.44 14.66 -8.92
C TYR A 52 1.81 14.15 -8.47
N GLY A 53 1.85 13.48 -7.33
CA GLY A 53 2.99 12.68 -6.93
C GLY A 53 2.99 11.37 -7.71
N VAL A 54 4.00 11.15 -8.54
CA VAL A 54 4.16 9.91 -9.32
C VAL A 54 5.33 9.14 -8.77
N LYS A 55 5.08 7.94 -8.26
CA LYS A 55 6.12 7.03 -7.81
C LYS A 55 6.46 6.06 -8.93
N VAL A 56 7.68 6.15 -9.46
CA VAL A 56 8.23 5.17 -10.39
C VAL A 56 8.89 4.08 -9.56
N ARG A 57 8.35 2.87 -9.68
CA ARG A 57 8.94 1.69 -9.01
C ARG A 57 10.26 1.33 -9.68
N GLY A 58 11.16 0.79 -8.88
CA GLY A 58 12.35 0.11 -9.38
C GLY A 58 11.98 -1.20 -10.09
N ILE A 59 12.93 -2.04 -10.27
CA ILE A 59 12.78 -3.34 -10.93
C ILE A 59 11.69 -4.13 -10.20
N ASP A 60 10.80 -4.77 -10.96
CA ASP A 60 9.90 -5.80 -10.44
C ASP A 60 10.75 -6.88 -9.78
N ILE A 61 10.57 -7.07 -8.48
CA ILE A 61 11.43 -7.96 -7.69
C ILE A 61 11.10 -9.44 -7.94
N GLY A 62 10.32 -9.78 -8.92
CA GLY A 62 10.03 -11.18 -9.25
C GLY A 62 9.65 -12.03 -8.02
N ASN A 63 10.20 -13.23 -7.95
CA ASN A 63 10.00 -14.12 -6.81
C ASN A 63 10.79 -13.65 -5.59
N TYR A 64 10.13 -13.67 -4.44
CA TYR A 64 10.80 -13.37 -3.18
C TYR A 64 11.77 -14.49 -2.81
N GLU A 65 13.05 -14.17 -2.78
CA GLU A 65 14.09 -15.06 -2.29
C GLU A 65 14.41 -14.75 -0.83
N LEU A 66 14.47 -15.80 -0.01
CA LEU A 66 14.87 -15.66 1.39
C LEU A 66 16.40 -15.53 1.45
N ASP A 67 16.85 -14.53 2.19
CA ASP A 67 18.25 -14.31 2.54
C ASP A 67 18.64 -15.05 3.85
N THR A 68 17.70 -15.75 4.44
CA THR A 68 17.82 -16.47 5.70
C THR A 68 17.39 -17.92 5.56
N GLU A 69 17.92 -18.80 6.41
CA GLU A 69 17.56 -20.22 6.45
C GLU A 69 16.11 -20.45 6.90
N TYR A 70 15.55 -19.52 7.68
CA TYR A 70 14.22 -19.63 8.26
C TYR A 70 13.35 -18.48 7.85
N LEU A 71 12.09 -18.79 7.48
CA LEU A 71 11.06 -17.79 7.24
C LEU A 71 10.38 -17.40 8.56
N ASN A 72 10.51 -16.15 8.94
CA ASN A 72 9.83 -15.58 10.09
C ASN A 72 8.72 -14.62 9.64
N VAL A 73 7.52 -14.84 10.15
CA VAL A 73 6.34 -14.06 9.80
C VAL A 73 5.78 -13.41 11.07
N PHE A 74 5.65 -12.09 11.05
CA PHE A 74 4.99 -11.32 12.11
C PHE A 74 3.56 -10.99 11.74
N TYR A 75 2.64 -11.19 12.68
CA TYR A 75 1.27 -10.70 12.63
C TYR A 75 1.13 -9.58 13.63
N LEU A 76 0.97 -8.37 13.15
CA LEU A 76 1.05 -7.17 13.95
C LEU A 76 -0.30 -6.47 13.99
N ASN A 77 -0.92 -6.45 15.17
CA ASN A 77 -2.15 -5.71 15.41
C ASN A 77 -1.85 -4.21 15.52
N THR A 78 -2.22 -3.44 14.52
CA THR A 78 -1.93 -2.00 14.46
C THR A 78 -2.71 -1.17 15.47
N THR A 79 -3.74 -1.73 16.12
CA THR A 79 -4.44 -1.06 17.22
C THR A 79 -3.65 -1.08 18.54
N GLU A 80 -2.69 -1.99 18.66
CA GLU A 80 -1.89 -2.16 19.88
C GLU A 80 -0.43 -1.81 19.66
N TYR A 81 0.09 -2.05 18.44
CA TYR A 81 1.51 -1.95 18.16
C TYR A 81 1.78 -1.21 16.84
N GLN A 82 2.81 -0.42 16.82
CA GLN A 82 3.30 0.19 15.59
C GLN A 82 4.14 -0.83 14.76
N PRO A 83 4.14 -0.75 13.43
CA PRO A 83 4.86 -1.69 12.57
C PRO A 83 6.36 -1.80 12.82
N LEU A 84 7.01 -0.71 13.24
CA LEU A 84 8.43 -0.70 13.56
C LEU A 84 8.82 -1.63 14.72
N LEU A 85 7.84 -2.12 15.50
CA LEU A 85 8.10 -3.16 16.48
C LEU A 85 8.62 -4.46 15.83
N ALA A 86 8.29 -4.69 14.56
CA ALA A 86 8.83 -5.80 13.78
C ALA A 86 10.27 -5.57 13.29
N ASP A 87 10.85 -4.40 13.55
CA ASP A 87 12.26 -4.10 13.28
C ASP A 87 13.18 -4.71 14.35
N ILE A 88 13.10 -6.02 14.47
CA ILE A 88 13.90 -6.76 15.42
C ILE A 88 15.13 -7.32 14.70
N TRP A 89 16.27 -7.19 15.36
CA TRP A 89 17.55 -7.68 14.90
C TRP A 89 18.00 -8.85 15.76
N ILE A 90 18.54 -9.86 15.12
CA ILE A 90 19.27 -10.92 15.84
C ILE A 90 20.75 -10.64 15.69
N LEU A 91 21.42 -10.55 16.82
CA LEU A 91 22.86 -10.59 16.87
C LEU A 91 23.29 -12.05 16.84
N GLN A 92 23.71 -12.51 15.66
CA GLN A 92 24.26 -13.84 15.52
C GLN A 92 25.75 -13.80 15.82
N LYS A 93 26.15 -14.50 16.87
CA LYS A 93 27.55 -14.69 17.18
C LYS A 93 28.15 -15.70 16.20
N THR A 94 29.18 -15.31 15.48
CA THR A 94 29.92 -16.26 14.67
C THR A 94 30.75 -17.17 15.59
N GLU A 95 30.98 -18.41 15.21
CA GLU A 95 31.84 -19.33 15.92
C GLU A 95 33.35 -18.99 15.82
N ALA A 96 33.66 -17.83 15.26
CA ALA A 96 35.04 -17.35 15.17
C ALA A 96 35.63 -17.17 16.58
N MET A 97 36.91 -17.54 16.73
CA MET A 97 37.61 -17.48 18.02
C MET A 97 37.65 -16.05 18.57
N PRO A 98 37.46 -15.86 19.89
CA PRO A 98 37.74 -14.57 20.52
C PRO A 98 39.18 -14.11 20.27
N PRO A 99 39.45 -12.81 20.04
CA PRO A 99 38.55 -11.65 20.12
C PRO A 99 37.85 -11.29 18.82
N PHE A 100 37.93 -12.09 17.80
CA PHE A 100 37.45 -11.81 16.46
C PHE A 100 35.99 -12.27 16.22
N ASN A 101 35.21 -12.46 17.25
CA ASN A 101 33.79 -12.76 17.13
C ASN A 101 33.10 -11.59 16.44
N THR A 102 32.79 -11.75 15.17
CA THR A 102 31.96 -10.79 14.45
C THR A 102 30.51 -11.04 14.81
N LEU A 103 29.86 -10.03 15.36
CA LEU A 103 28.41 -10.03 15.51
C LEU A 103 27.81 -9.64 14.17
N TRP A 104 27.00 -10.52 13.60
CA TRP A 104 26.24 -10.22 12.41
C TRP A 104 24.85 -9.75 12.83
N GLU A 105 24.51 -8.56 12.41
CA GLU A 105 23.12 -8.10 12.52
C GLU A 105 22.31 -8.74 11.40
N ARG A 106 21.34 -9.56 11.76
CA ARG A 106 20.36 -10.09 10.83
C ARG A 106 18.96 -9.62 11.22
N THR A 107 18.20 -9.20 10.23
CA THR A 107 16.79 -8.89 10.46
C THR A 107 16.04 -10.16 10.84
N TYR A 108 15.32 -10.08 11.96
CA TYR A 108 14.39 -11.11 12.37
C TYR A 108 13.00 -10.75 11.84
N GLY A 109 12.42 -11.62 11.05
CA GLY A 109 11.13 -11.36 10.40
C GLY A 109 11.28 -10.96 8.94
N ASN A 110 10.88 -11.86 8.06
CA ASN A 110 10.92 -11.67 6.63
C ASN A 110 9.64 -11.02 6.12
N ILE A 111 8.50 -11.37 6.73
CA ILE A 111 7.17 -10.89 6.36
C ILE A 111 6.50 -10.26 7.58
N VAL A 112 5.93 -9.09 7.40
CA VAL A 112 5.14 -8.37 8.40
C VAL A 112 3.71 -8.21 7.88
N ASN A 113 2.78 -8.92 8.50
CA ASN A 113 1.37 -8.85 8.20
C ASN A 113 0.68 -7.83 9.11
N LEU A 114 0.21 -6.74 8.52
CA LEU A 114 -0.51 -5.69 9.25
C LEU A 114 -1.96 -6.13 9.46
N ARG A 115 -2.37 -6.23 10.70
CA ARG A 115 -3.73 -6.53 11.15
C ARG A 115 -4.32 -5.24 11.73
N ILE A 116 -5.59 -4.95 11.72
CA ILE A 116 -6.78 -5.70 11.32
C ILE A 116 -7.33 -5.05 10.06
N VAL A 117 -7.43 -5.81 8.96
CA VAL A 117 -8.10 -5.39 7.73
C VAL A 117 -9.23 -6.36 7.45
N GLN A 118 -10.45 -5.87 7.30
CA GLN A 118 -11.63 -6.73 7.32
C GLN A 118 -12.42 -6.66 6.00
N ILE A 119 -13.10 -7.75 5.70
CA ILE A 119 -14.18 -7.74 4.73
C ILE A 119 -15.43 -7.18 5.40
N GLY A 120 -15.92 -6.06 4.92
CA GLY A 120 -17.23 -5.51 5.28
C GLY A 120 -18.28 -5.86 4.22
N TYR A 121 -19.53 -5.66 4.59
CA TYR A 121 -20.68 -5.83 3.71
C TYR A 121 -21.56 -4.60 3.75
N GLU A 122 -21.85 -4.06 2.58
CA GLU A 122 -22.79 -2.95 2.39
C GLU A 122 -24.13 -3.51 1.88
N ALA A 123 -25.13 -3.53 2.73
CA ALA A 123 -26.40 -4.21 2.44
C ALA A 123 -27.19 -3.55 1.30
N ASP A 124 -27.17 -2.22 1.21
CA ASP A 124 -27.92 -1.47 0.21
C ASP A 124 -27.46 -1.72 -1.23
N THR A 125 -26.18 -2.01 -1.40
CA THR A 125 -25.53 -2.26 -2.70
C THR A 125 -25.08 -3.70 -2.88
N GLU A 126 -25.25 -4.54 -1.86
CA GLU A 126 -24.79 -5.94 -1.80
C GLU A 126 -23.28 -6.08 -2.06
N ARG A 127 -22.49 -5.04 -1.73
CA ARG A 127 -21.06 -5.01 -2.02
C ARG A 127 -20.21 -5.54 -0.88
N ALA A 128 -19.13 -6.22 -1.23
CA ALA A 128 -18.06 -6.50 -0.31
C ALA A 128 -17.08 -5.29 -0.26
N LEU A 129 -16.73 -4.85 0.94
CA LEU A 129 -15.90 -3.69 1.17
C LEU A 129 -14.60 -4.05 1.87
N LEU A 130 -13.51 -3.41 1.45
CA LEU A 130 -12.26 -3.42 2.20
C LEU A 130 -12.37 -2.41 3.35
N VAL A 131 -12.46 -2.91 4.57
CA VAL A 131 -12.60 -2.08 5.77
C VAL A 131 -11.26 -1.92 6.45
N LEU A 132 -10.78 -0.69 6.47
CA LEU A 132 -9.60 -0.25 7.19
C LEU A 132 -10.05 0.53 8.43
N ASN A 133 -9.69 0.09 9.62
CA ASN A 133 -9.95 0.86 10.83
C ASN A 133 -9.05 2.13 10.86
N SER A 134 -9.27 3.00 11.85
CA SER A 134 -8.52 4.26 11.98
C SER A 134 -7.02 4.04 12.11
N ASP A 135 -6.61 3.01 12.84
CA ASP A 135 -5.22 2.77 13.17
C ASP A 135 -4.43 2.24 11.97
N ILE A 136 -4.99 1.24 11.25
CA ILE A 136 -4.37 0.77 10.02
C ILE A 136 -4.32 1.87 8.95
N ARG A 137 -5.37 2.67 8.84
CA ARG A 137 -5.41 3.81 7.92
C ARG A 137 -4.32 4.81 8.25
N TYR A 138 -4.16 5.16 9.53
CA TYR A 138 -3.09 6.05 9.97
C TYR A 138 -1.70 5.50 9.63
N VAL A 139 -1.47 4.22 9.85
CA VAL A 139 -0.19 3.56 9.50
C VAL A 139 0.08 3.63 8.00
N LEU A 140 -0.95 3.37 7.17
CA LEU A 140 -0.84 3.40 5.72
C LEU A 140 -0.60 4.82 5.19
N GLU A 141 -1.32 5.81 5.70
CA GLU A 141 -1.15 7.22 5.34
C GLU A 141 0.23 7.77 5.75
N HIS A 142 0.87 7.14 6.74
CA HIS A 142 2.22 7.48 7.19
C HIS A 142 3.23 6.36 6.84
N ALA A 143 3.08 5.77 5.65
CA ALA A 143 3.89 4.64 5.19
C ALA A 143 5.40 4.94 5.22
N ASP A 144 5.82 6.15 4.89
CA ASP A 144 7.24 6.55 4.93
C ASP A 144 7.84 6.41 6.33
N LYS A 145 7.03 6.58 7.38
CA LYS A 145 7.46 6.45 8.77
C LYS A 145 7.40 5.02 9.28
N TYR A 146 6.35 4.25 8.90
CA TYR A 146 6.04 2.98 9.57
C TYR A 146 6.28 1.75 8.69
N ILE A 147 6.28 1.91 7.37
CA ILE A 147 6.34 0.78 6.42
C ILE A 147 7.66 0.78 5.66
N ARG A 148 8.04 1.93 5.05
CA ARG A 148 9.25 2.03 4.24
C ARG A 148 10.52 1.57 4.97
N PRO A 149 10.76 1.94 6.25
CA PRO A 149 11.95 1.46 6.95
C PRO A 149 12.06 -0.06 7.07
N LEU A 150 10.92 -0.77 7.06
CA LEU A 150 10.90 -2.23 7.05
C LEU A 150 11.22 -2.78 5.66
N GLN A 151 10.60 -2.21 4.62
CA GLN A 151 10.82 -2.61 3.23
C GLN A 151 12.26 -2.31 2.76
N ASP A 152 12.83 -1.17 3.17
CA ASP A 152 14.22 -0.79 2.88
C ASP A 152 15.23 -1.79 3.45
N LYS A 153 14.85 -2.51 4.50
CA LYS A 153 15.63 -3.59 5.11
C LYS A 153 15.29 -4.97 4.53
N GLY A 154 14.59 -5.03 3.41
CA GLY A 154 14.25 -6.26 2.69
C GLY A 154 13.04 -7.02 3.23
N ARG A 155 12.31 -6.47 4.22
CA ARG A 155 11.08 -7.12 4.70
C ARG A 155 9.92 -6.90 3.76
N LYS A 156 9.04 -7.89 3.68
CA LYS A 156 7.77 -7.77 2.98
C LYS A 156 6.68 -7.32 3.93
N VAL A 157 5.99 -6.24 3.59
CA VAL A 157 4.89 -5.72 4.39
C VAL A 157 3.58 -5.96 3.67
N CYS A 158 2.72 -6.78 4.28
CA CYS A 158 1.48 -7.26 3.70
C CYS A 158 0.27 -6.85 4.54
N LEU A 159 -0.90 -6.76 3.92
CA LEU A 159 -2.17 -6.65 4.64
C LEU A 159 -2.66 -8.04 5.05
N SER A 160 -3.07 -8.20 6.30
CA SER A 160 -3.77 -9.40 6.75
C SER A 160 -5.27 -9.17 6.66
N LEU A 161 -5.89 -9.81 5.68
CA LEU A 161 -7.32 -9.72 5.40
C LEU A 161 -8.07 -10.73 6.28
N GLU A 162 -9.07 -10.27 7.02
CA GLU A 162 -9.82 -11.06 7.99
C GLU A 162 -11.32 -10.96 7.73
N GLY A 163 -12.06 -12.02 8.07
CA GLY A 163 -13.51 -11.95 8.21
C GLY A 163 -13.89 -11.04 9.40
N ASN A 164 -14.97 -10.31 9.29
CA ASN A 164 -15.43 -9.41 10.35
C ASN A 164 -16.46 -10.06 11.32
N GLY A 165 -16.72 -11.35 11.17
CA GLY A 165 -17.70 -12.07 11.98
C GLY A 165 -19.17 -11.78 11.62
N SER A 166 -19.44 -11.04 10.53
CA SER A 166 -20.81 -10.75 10.05
C SER A 166 -21.39 -11.81 9.12
N GLY A 167 -20.72 -12.96 8.99
CA GLY A 167 -21.12 -14.05 8.11
C GLY A 167 -20.61 -13.93 6.68
N LEU A 168 -19.97 -12.83 6.30
CA LEU A 168 -19.28 -12.69 5.04
C LEU A 168 -17.80 -13.03 5.23
N GLY A 169 -17.30 -14.00 4.49
CA GLY A 169 -15.91 -14.45 4.48
C GLY A 169 -15.43 -14.74 3.07
N PHE A 170 -14.19 -15.13 2.93
CA PHE A 170 -13.58 -15.35 1.61
C PHE A 170 -14.22 -16.50 0.81
N CYS A 171 -14.85 -17.46 1.51
CA CYS A 171 -15.45 -18.65 0.89
C CYS A 171 -16.88 -18.45 0.40
N ASN A 172 -17.55 -17.36 0.76
CA ASN A 172 -18.97 -17.16 0.44
C ASN A 172 -19.27 -15.87 -0.33
N LEU A 173 -18.25 -15.29 -0.95
CA LEU A 173 -18.41 -14.16 -1.85
C LEU A 173 -18.97 -14.60 -3.20
N THR A 174 -19.87 -13.82 -3.76
CA THR A 174 -20.29 -13.97 -5.15
C THR A 174 -19.19 -13.50 -6.11
N ASP A 175 -19.24 -13.92 -7.38
CA ASP A 175 -18.24 -13.51 -8.38
C ASP A 175 -18.14 -11.99 -8.51
N SER A 176 -19.27 -11.28 -8.42
CA SER A 176 -19.30 -9.81 -8.44
C SER A 176 -18.59 -9.22 -7.21
N GLN A 177 -18.84 -9.77 -6.03
CA GLN A 177 -18.18 -9.34 -4.79
C GLN A 177 -16.70 -9.64 -4.80
N ILE A 178 -16.28 -10.78 -5.36
CA ILE A 178 -14.86 -11.13 -5.53
C ILE A 178 -14.18 -10.09 -6.41
N ALA A 179 -14.76 -9.77 -7.57
CA ALA A 179 -14.19 -8.82 -8.51
C ALA A 179 -14.05 -7.42 -7.88
N ASP A 180 -15.10 -6.94 -7.21
CA ASP A 180 -15.12 -5.64 -6.56
C ASP A 180 -14.14 -5.56 -5.37
N PHE A 181 -14.16 -6.56 -4.50
CA PHE A 181 -13.25 -6.63 -3.36
C PHE A 181 -11.79 -6.73 -3.79
N THR A 182 -11.49 -7.54 -4.80
CA THR A 182 -10.15 -7.68 -5.35
C THR A 182 -9.64 -6.36 -5.93
N ALA A 183 -10.51 -5.60 -6.62
CA ALA A 183 -10.16 -4.28 -7.14
C ALA A 183 -9.80 -3.29 -6.01
N GLN A 184 -10.57 -3.31 -4.90
CA GLN A 184 -10.29 -2.47 -3.74
C GLN A 184 -8.97 -2.85 -3.06
N VAL A 185 -8.72 -4.15 -2.86
CA VAL A 185 -7.46 -4.64 -2.28
C VAL A 185 -6.28 -4.24 -3.16
N LYS A 186 -6.38 -4.48 -4.46
CA LYS A 186 -5.35 -4.09 -5.43
C LYS A 186 -5.06 -2.59 -5.38
N ALA A 187 -6.09 -1.77 -5.40
CA ALA A 187 -5.94 -0.32 -5.31
C ALA A 187 -5.25 0.11 -4.00
N CYS A 188 -5.57 -0.53 -2.88
CA CYS A 188 -4.92 -0.27 -1.59
C CYS A 188 -3.43 -0.66 -1.63
N LEU A 189 -3.10 -1.85 -2.14
CA LEU A 189 -1.71 -2.28 -2.27
C LEU A 189 -0.89 -1.34 -3.15
N GLU A 190 -1.45 -0.94 -4.29
CA GLU A 190 -0.79 -0.03 -5.23
C GLU A 190 -0.63 1.39 -4.65
N LEU A 191 -1.66 1.89 -3.97
CA LEU A 191 -1.63 3.23 -3.37
C LEU A 191 -0.54 3.37 -2.30
N TYR A 192 -0.41 2.35 -1.45
CA TYR A 192 0.52 2.37 -0.33
C TYR A 192 1.80 1.57 -0.58
N ASP A 193 1.99 1.04 -1.80
CA ASP A 193 3.16 0.28 -2.21
C ASP A 193 3.48 -0.87 -1.24
N LEU A 194 2.47 -1.69 -0.99
CA LEU A 194 2.58 -2.86 -0.14
C LEU A 194 2.97 -4.10 -0.93
N ASP A 195 3.61 -5.04 -0.27
CA ASP A 195 4.19 -6.21 -0.93
C ASP A 195 3.19 -7.33 -1.22
N GLY A 196 2.05 -7.34 -0.55
CA GLY A 196 1.05 -8.38 -0.77
C GLY A 196 -0.04 -8.49 0.27
N VAL A 197 -0.71 -9.62 0.29
CA VAL A 197 -1.79 -9.94 1.22
C VAL A 197 -1.57 -11.27 1.91
N ASN A 198 -2.08 -11.37 3.12
CA ASN A 198 -2.26 -12.61 3.85
C ASN A 198 -3.75 -12.81 4.11
N PHE A 199 -4.26 -14.01 3.86
CA PHE A 199 -5.63 -14.36 4.17
C PHE A 199 -5.67 -15.07 5.52
N PHE A 200 -6.44 -14.50 6.44
CA PHE A 200 -6.66 -15.05 7.75
C PHE A 200 -8.15 -15.29 7.98
N ASP A 201 -8.61 -16.48 7.65
CA ASP A 201 -10.00 -16.88 7.84
C ASP A 201 -10.15 -17.60 9.18
N ARG A 202 -11.06 -17.11 10.01
CA ARG A 202 -11.40 -17.68 11.32
C ARG A 202 -12.71 -18.45 11.32
N ASN A 203 -13.43 -18.43 10.21
CA ASN A 203 -14.77 -18.99 10.13
C ASN A 203 -14.77 -20.49 9.91
#